data_b2935e141b48ae392d11cd558bcb4b0d
#
_entry.id   b2935e141b48ae392d11cd558bcb4b0d
#
_cell.length_a   1.000
_cell.length_b   1.000
_cell.length_c   1.000
_cell.angle_alpha   90.00
_cell.angle_beta   90.00
_cell.angle_gamma   90.00
#
_symmetry.space_group_name_H-M   'P 1'
#
loop_
_entity.id
_entity.type
_entity.pdbx_description
1 polymer ?
#
loop_
_entity_poly.entity_id
_entity_poly.type
_entity_poly.pdbx_seq_one_letter_code
_entity_poly.pdbx_strand_id
1 'polypeptide(L)'
;VPVKPENTFIAKVNDRLPIEVRPRSAKARAASDGRLIHYEKMNNPYSSGTADGWYSAAGGDLWVEFKHLPSVPQRAIVSPKKLLSELQLKWLNGRYEEGRNVAVVIGCPAGGVVLVDRAWEADLSAELFKTLMLSIVDLANWIRSQVL
;
A
#
# COMPACT_ATOMS: atom_id res chain seq x y z
N VAL A 1 2.63 23.72 -4.05
CA VAL A 1 3.18 22.53 -4.72
C VAL A 1 2.09 21.51 -4.87
N PRO A 2 1.78 21.03 -6.08
CA PRO A 2 0.76 20.02 -6.26
C PRO A 2 1.12 18.73 -5.53
N VAL A 3 0.12 18.12 -4.91
CA VAL A 3 0.26 16.82 -4.24
C VAL A 3 0.53 15.76 -5.29
N LYS A 4 1.50 14.89 -5.05
CA LYS A 4 1.79 13.78 -5.97
C LYS A 4 0.57 12.84 -6.05
N PRO A 5 0.21 12.33 -7.25
CA PRO A 5 -0.91 11.40 -7.42
C PRO A 5 -0.83 10.19 -6.50
N GLU A 6 0.35 9.68 -6.25
CA GLU A 6 0.60 8.59 -5.31
C GLU A 6 0.13 8.92 -3.89
N ASN A 7 0.48 10.11 -3.40
CA ASN A 7 0.06 10.56 -2.07
C ASN A 7 -1.46 10.76 -1.98
N THR A 8 -2.08 11.23 -3.05
CA THR A 8 -3.54 11.34 -3.15
C THR A 8 -4.19 9.97 -3.08
N PHE A 9 -3.62 8.98 -3.77
CA PHE A 9 -4.09 7.61 -3.75
C PHE A 9 -4.01 7.01 -2.34
N ILE A 10 -2.85 7.16 -1.68
CA ILE A 10 -2.65 6.68 -0.30
C ILE A 10 -3.67 7.31 0.65
N ALA A 11 -3.91 8.61 0.52
CA ALA A 11 -4.89 9.31 1.35
C ALA A 11 -6.31 8.75 1.15
N LYS A 12 -6.71 8.46 -0.08
CA LYS A 12 -8.02 7.85 -0.37
C LYS A 12 -8.18 6.48 0.27
N VAL A 13 -7.13 5.66 0.24
CA VAL A 13 -7.13 4.34 0.89
C VAL A 13 -7.25 4.51 2.40
N ASN A 14 -6.42 5.38 2.98
CA ASN A 14 -6.37 5.60 4.43
C ASN A 14 -7.66 6.21 4.97
N ASP A 15 -8.39 6.99 4.19
CA ASP A 15 -9.70 7.53 4.57
C ASP A 15 -10.74 6.43 4.82
N ARG A 16 -10.51 5.23 4.30
CA ARG A 16 -11.38 4.06 4.49
C ARG A 16 -10.93 3.16 5.64
N LEU A 17 -9.86 3.53 6.34
CA LEU A 17 -9.30 2.76 7.43
C LEU A 17 -9.47 3.49 8.76
N PRO A 18 -9.67 2.75 9.88
CA PRO A 18 -9.72 3.35 11.22
C PRO A 18 -8.30 3.68 11.70
N ILE A 19 -7.65 4.61 11.01
CA ILE A 19 -6.29 5.05 11.33
C ILE A 19 -6.31 5.80 12.67
N GLU A 20 -5.33 5.50 13.51
CA GLU A 20 -5.08 6.21 14.75
C GLU A 20 -4.63 7.63 14.42
N VAL A 21 -5.62 8.51 14.31
CA VAL A 21 -5.36 9.94 14.31
C VAL A 21 -5.41 10.37 15.76
N ARG A 22 -4.57 11.29 16.20
CA ARG A 22 -4.75 11.94 17.49
C ARG A 22 -6.23 12.29 17.65
N PRO A 23 -6.92 11.76 18.67
CA PRO A 23 -8.37 11.74 18.68
C PRO A 23 -8.91 13.17 18.66
N ARG A 24 -9.42 13.58 17.52
CA ARG A 24 -10.13 14.85 17.39
C ARG A 24 -11.51 14.79 18.04
N SER A 25 -12.04 13.57 18.28
CA SER A 25 -13.31 13.42 18.99
C SER A 25 -13.45 12.00 19.55
N ALA A 26 -14.13 11.88 20.68
CA ALA A 26 -14.54 10.61 21.26
C ALA A 26 -15.44 9.80 20.31
N LYS A 27 -16.16 10.48 19.42
CA LYS A 27 -17.05 9.88 18.45
C LYS A 27 -16.30 9.09 17.37
N ALA A 28 -15.17 9.59 16.91
CA ALA A 28 -14.34 8.88 15.94
C ALA A 28 -13.72 7.61 16.53
N ARG A 29 -13.41 7.62 17.85
CA ARG A 29 -12.96 6.44 18.59
C ARG A 29 -14.04 5.39 18.70
N ALA A 30 -15.27 5.79 19.02
CA ALA A 30 -16.41 4.89 19.17
C ALA A 30 -16.76 4.21 17.84
N ALA A 31 -16.64 4.93 16.72
CA ALA A 31 -16.94 4.40 15.40
C ALA A 31 -15.96 3.30 14.93
N SER A 32 -14.79 3.20 15.55
CA SER A 32 -13.79 2.18 15.21
C SER A 32 -13.85 0.94 16.10
N ASP A 33 -14.83 0.82 17.01
CA ASP A 33 -14.94 -0.24 18.01
C ASP A 33 -13.66 -0.39 18.85
N GLY A 34 -12.90 0.67 19.06
CA GLY A 34 -11.62 0.64 19.75
C GLY A 34 -10.50 -0.06 18.98
N ARG A 35 -10.76 -0.52 17.76
CA ARG A 35 -9.75 -1.15 16.90
C ARG A 35 -9.16 -0.10 15.98
N LEU A 36 -7.99 0.43 16.36
CA LEU A 36 -7.29 1.44 15.60
C LEU A 36 -6.05 0.86 14.96
N ILE A 37 -5.80 1.33 13.73
CA ILE A 37 -4.59 1.00 12.98
C ILE A 37 -3.61 2.15 13.15
N HIS A 38 -2.42 1.85 13.63
CA HIS A 38 -1.32 2.78 13.59
C HIS A 38 -0.79 2.83 12.16
N TYR A 39 -0.70 4.03 11.60
CA TYR A 39 -0.11 4.25 10.29
C TYR A 39 1.02 5.27 10.40
N GLU A 40 2.14 4.96 9.77
CA GLU A 40 3.28 5.84 9.71
C GLU A 40 3.82 5.90 8.29
N LYS A 41 3.89 7.11 7.75
CA LYS A 41 4.53 7.33 6.46
C LYS A 41 6.04 7.30 6.66
N MET A 42 6.71 6.39 5.96
CA MET A 42 8.15 6.29 6.01
C MET A 42 8.77 7.31 5.07
N ASN A 43 9.45 8.29 5.62
CA ASN A 43 10.13 9.33 4.87
C ASN A 43 11.48 9.60 5.52
N ASN A 44 12.33 8.56 5.55
CA ASN A 44 13.64 8.68 6.18
C ASN A 44 14.69 9.04 5.13
N PRO A 45 15.25 10.25 5.15
CA PRO A 45 16.27 10.65 4.17
C PRO A 45 17.57 9.88 4.31
N TYR A 46 17.79 9.18 5.44
CA TYR A 46 19.00 8.40 5.71
C TYR A 46 18.84 6.91 5.38
N SER A 47 17.64 6.46 5.03
CA SER A 47 17.35 5.05 4.73
C SER A 47 16.62 4.94 3.40
N SER A 48 17.38 4.80 2.33
CA SER A 48 16.81 4.63 1.00
C SER A 48 16.21 3.23 0.83
N GLY A 49 15.07 3.17 0.13
CA GLY A 49 14.44 1.90 -0.24
C GLY A 49 13.43 1.35 0.75
N THR A 50 13.31 1.91 1.95
CA THR A 50 12.26 1.53 2.90
C THR A 50 10.88 1.76 2.29
N ALA A 51 9.94 0.82 2.50
CA ALA A 51 8.57 0.95 2.02
C ALA A 51 7.89 2.24 2.52
N ASP A 52 6.98 2.78 1.69
CA ASP A 52 6.36 4.10 1.92
C ASP A 52 5.52 4.17 3.18
N GLY A 53 4.83 3.10 3.53
CA GLY A 53 3.90 3.09 4.65
C GLY A 53 4.03 1.87 5.54
N TRP A 54 3.82 2.08 6.82
CA TRP A 54 3.76 1.03 7.82
C TRP A 54 2.41 1.08 8.52
N TYR A 55 1.69 -0.04 8.47
CA TYR A 55 0.42 -0.23 9.17
C TYR A 55 0.64 -1.25 10.27
N SER A 56 0.16 -0.97 11.47
CA SER A 56 0.31 -1.84 12.62
C SER A 56 -0.93 -1.80 13.50
N ALA A 57 -1.39 -2.96 13.91
CA ALA A 57 -2.52 -3.09 14.83
C ALA A 57 -2.40 -4.39 15.61
N ALA A 58 -3.45 -4.76 16.33
CA ALA A 58 -3.42 -5.92 17.22
C ALA A 58 -3.15 -7.26 16.52
N GLY A 59 -3.53 -7.37 15.23
CA GLY A 59 -3.35 -8.60 14.44
C GLY A 59 -2.00 -8.72 13.75
N GLY A 60 -1.21 -7.65 13.66
CA GLY A 60 0.09 -7.68 13.03
C GLY A 60 0.50 -6.40 12.35
N ASP A 61 1.57 -6.48 11.60
CA ASP A 61 2.18 -5.37 10.87
C ASP A 61 2.15 -5.63 9.38
N LEU A 62 2.08 -4.55 8.60
CA LEU A 62 2.15 -4.58 7.14
C LEU A 62 2.97 -3.39 6.65
N TRP A 63 3.94 -3.67 5.79
CA TRP A 63 4.72 -2.65 5.11
C TRP A 63 4.29 -2.59 3.65
N VAL A 64 3.97 -1.40 3.16
CA VAL A 64 3.48 -1.23 1.79
C VAL A 64 4.31 -0.21 1.04
N GLU A 65 4.85 -0.62 -0.10
CA GLU A 65 5.41 0.27 -1.10
C GLU A 65 4.32 0.61 -2.11
N PHE A 66 4.01 1.89 -2.24
CA PHE A 66 2.98 2.36 -3.16
C PHE A 66 3.60 2.88 -4.46
N LYS A 67 3.03 2.48 -5.57
CA LYS A 67 3.29 3.05 -6.90
C LYS A 67 1.98 3.46 -7.52
N HIS A 68 2.00 4.40 -8.44
CA HIS A 68 0.79 4.92 -9.06
C HIS A 68 0.95 5.04 -10.57
N LEU A 69 -0.06 4.56 -11.30
CA LEU A 69 -0.19 4.71 -12.73
C LEU A 69 -1.26 5.77 -13.02
N PRO A 70 -1.07 6.65 -14.01
CA PRO A 70 -2.03 7.71 -14.31
C PRO A 70 -3.37 7.19 -14.81
N SER A 71 -3.39 5.96 -15.36
CA SER A 71 -4.61 5.32 -15.87
C SER A 71 -4.47 3.81 -15.81
N VAL A 72 -5.62 3.11 -15.89
CA VAL A 72 -5.65 1.65 -15.99
C VAL A 72 -4.93 1.22 -17.27
N PRO A 73 -3.97 0.29 -17.22
CA PRO A 73 -3.30 -0.22 -18.42
C PRO A 73 -4.32 -0.84 -19.39
N GLN A 74 -4.23 -0.48 -20.66
CA GLN A 74 -5.11 -1.02 -21.70
C GLN A 74 -4.46 -2.13 -22.50
N ARG A 75 -3.18 -1.97 -22.83
CA ARG A 75 -2.40 -2.91 -23.65
C ARG A 75 -0.98 -3.10 -23.16
N ALA A 76 -0.45 -2.11 -22.44
CA ALA A 76 0.93 -2.14 -21.96
C ALA A 76 1.14 -3.16 -20.86
N ILE A 77 2.28 -3.81 -20.88
CA ILE A 77 2.74 -4.65 -19.77
C ILE A 77 3.15 -3.75 -18.63
N VAL A 78 2.73 -4.10 -17.42
CA VAL A 78 3.16 -3.43 -16.20
C VAL A 78 4.32 -4.22 -15.60
N SER A 79 5.47 -3.59 -15.45
CA SER A 79 6.64 -4.21 -14.83
C SER A 79 6.88 -3.57 -13.46
N PRO A 80 6.53 -4.25 -12.35
CA PRO A 80 6.79 -3.72 -11.02
C PRO A 80 8.26 -3.42 -10.78
N LYS A 81 9.17 -4.26 -11.28
CA LYS A 81 10.62 -4.03 -11.16
C LYS A 81 11.07 -2.71 -11.77
N LYS A 82 10.43 -2.28 -12.87
CA LYS A 82 10.76 -1.00 -13.51
C LYS A 82 10.20 0.18 -12.74
N LEU A 83 9.14 -0.03 -11.96
CA LEU A 83 8.56 1.00 -11.10
C LEU A 83 9.34 1.15 -9.79
N LEU A 84 9.98 0.07 -9.34
CA LEU A 84 10.76 0.04 -8.10
C LEU A 84 12.22 0.40 -8.37
N SER A 85 12.84 1.14 -7.46
CA SER A 85 14.29 1.32 -7.51
C SER A 85 15.00 0.04 -7.04
N GLU A 86 16.30 -0.08 -7.36
CA GLU A 86 17.11 -1.21 -6.88
C GLU A 86 17.10 -1.33 -5.35
N LEU A 87 17.16 -0.18 -4.66
CA LEU A 87 17.13 -0.15 -3.20
C LEU A 87 15.78 -0.57 -2.64
N GLN A 88 14.68 -0.16 -3.27
CA GLN A 88 13.33 -0.58 -2.89
C GLN A 88 13.17 -2.08 -3.09
N LEU A 89 13.60 -2.60 -4.23
CA LEU A 89 13.53 -4.03 -4.53
C LEU A 89 14.35 -4.85 -3.52
N LYS A 90 15.56 -4.42 -3.22
CA LYS A 90 16.43 -5.06 -2.24
C LYS A 90 15.81 -5.06 -0.84
N TRP A 91 15.23 -3.94 -0.43
CA TRP A 91 14.58 -3.83 0.88
C TRP A 91 13.36 -4.76 0.97
N LEU A 92 12.50 -4.75 -0.05
CA LEU A 92 11.31 -5.60 -0.09
C LEU A 92 11.66 -7.09 -0.04
N ASN A 93 12.60 -7.51 -0.87
CA ASN A 93 13.03 -8.91 -0.92
C ASN A 93 13.70 -9.34 0.38
N GLY A 94 14.54 -8.48 0.97
CA GLY A 94 15.18 -8.77 2.24
C GLY A 94 14.20 -8.91 3.39
N ARG A 95 13.22 -8.03 3.47
CA ARG A 95 12.18 -8.10 4.50
C ARG A 95 11.29 -9.31 4.33
N TYR A 96 10.91 -9.61 3.10
CA TYR A 96 10.14 -10.81 2.80
C TYR A 96 10.88 -12.09 3.23
N GLU A 97 12.16 -12.20 2.91
CA GLU A 97 12.99 -13.36 3.30
C GLU A 97 13.12 -13.49 4.82
N GLU A 98 13.07 -12.38 5.55
CA GLU A 98 13.05 -12.38 7.02
C GLU A 98 11.67 -12.71 7.62
N GLY A 99 10.68 -13.03 6.78
CA GLY A 99 9.33 -13.37 7.22
C GLY A 99 8.46 -12.17 7.58
N ARG A 100 8.82 -10.97 7.14
CA ARG A 100 8.01 -9.78 7.37
C ARG A 100 6.88 -9.68 6.36
N ASN A 101 5.76 -9.08 6.79
CA ASN A 101 4.60 -8.88 5.94
C ASN A 101 4.80 -7.62 5.10
N VAL A 102 5.15 -7.80 3.84
CA VAL A 102 5.43 -6.71 2.90
C VAL A 102 4.60 -6.86 1.64
N ALA A 103 4.22 -5.75 1.06
CA ALA A 103 3.45 -5.71 -0.17
C ALA A 103 3.87 -4.53 -1.04
N VAL A 104 3.63 -4.67 -2.34
CA VAL A 104 3.66 -3.54 -3.28
C VAL A 104 2.22 -3.32 -3.74
N VAL A 105 1.76 -2.09 -3.71
CA VAL A 105 0.45 -1.71 -4.23
C VAL A 105 0.66 -0.77 -5.40
N ILE A 106 0.17 -1.17 -6.57
CA ILE A 106 0.18 -0.33 -7.77
C ILE A 106 -1.21 0.25 -7.94
N GLY A 107 -1.35 1.54 -7.63
CA GLY A 107 -2.61 2.26 -7.71
C GLY A 107 -2.83 2.92 -9.05
N CYS A 108 -4.08 3.17 -9.35
CA CYS A 108 -4.54 3.99 -10.46
C CYS A 108 -5.83 4.69 -10.03
N PRO A 109 -6.43 5.60 -10.82
CA PRO A 109 -7.62 6.33 -10.36
C PRO A 109 -8.79 5.45 -9.92
N ALA A 110 -8.95 4.26 -10.51
CA ALA A 110 -10.07 3.37 -10.23
C ALA A 110 -9.83 2.38 -9.08
N GLY A 111 -8.59 2.21 -8.62
CA GLY A 111 -8.26 1.23 -7.59
C GLY A 111 -6.81 0.82 -7.64
N GLY A 112 -6.49 -0.39 -7.24
CA GLY A 112 -5.10 -0.84 -7.25
C GLY A 112 -4.94 -2.35 -7.20
N VAL A 113 -3.74 -2.79 -7.55
CA VAL A 113 -3.33 -4.19 -7.50
C VAL A 113 -2.38 -4.39 -6.32
N VAL A 114 -2.64 -5.43 -5.54
CA VAL A 114 -1.78 -5.83 -4.42
C VAL A 114 -0.86 -6.95 -4.86
N LEU A 115 0.43 -6.77 -4.65
CA LEU A 115 1.45 -7.77 -4.94
C LEU A 115 2.11 -8.20 -3.63
N VAL A 116 1.95 -9.47 -3.29
CA VAL A 116 2.55 -10.13 -2.12
C VAL A 116 3.40 -11.31 -2.56
N ASP A 117 4.14 -11.91 -1.64
CA ASP A 117 4.93 -13.12 -1.88
C ASP A 117 5.87 -13.01 -3.09
N ARG A 118 6.52 -11.85 -3.22
CA ARG A 118 7.44 -11.53 -4.32
C ARG A 118 6.79 -11.47 -5.70
N ALA A 119 5.47 -11.33 -5.78
CA ALA A 119 4.79 -11.14 -7.06
C ALA A 119 5.25 -9.89 -7.81
N TRP A 120 5.89 -8.93 -7.11
CA TRP A 120 6.51 -7.77 -7.74
C TRP A 120 7.71 -8.11 -8.64
N GLU A 121 8.22 -9.33 -8.58
CA GLU A 121 9.29 -9.80 -9.46
C GLU A 121 8.82 -10.09 -10.89
N ALA A 122 7.54 -10.32 -11.09
CA ALA A 122 6.97 -10.71 -12.37
C ALA A 122 6.22 -9.55 -13.03
N ASP A 123 6.28 -9.51 -14.36
CA ASP A 123 5.49 -8.58 -15.15
C ASP A 123 4.02 -8.98 -15.16
N LEU A 124 3.15 -8.00 -15.30
CA LEU A 124 1.70 -8.17 -15.40
C LEU A 124 1.24 -7.73 -16.79
N SER A 125 0.48 -8.59 -17.49
CA SER A 125 -0.24 -8.12 -18.67
C SER A 125 -1.31 -7.10 -18.25
N ALA A 126 -1.74 -6.26 -19.17
CA ALA A 126 -2.83 -5.33 -18.91
C ALA A 126 -4.11 -6.06 -18.48
N GLU A 127 -4.40 -7.20 -19.08
CA GLU A 127 -5.57 -8.01 -18.70
C GLU A 127 -5.47 -8.56 -17.30
N LEU A 128 -4.30 -9.09 -16.92
CA LEU A 128 -4.08 -9.58 -15.57
C LEU A 128 -4.18 -8.46 -14.54
N PHE A 129 -3.61 -7.30 -14.84
CA PHE A 129 -3.73 -6.13 -13.99
C PHE A 129 -5.19 -5.77 -13.71
N LYS A 130 -6.00 -5.70 -14.77
CA LYS A 130 -7.44 -5.41 -14.64
C LYS A 130 -8.18 -6.47 -13.82
N THR A 131 -7.84 -7.73 -14.02
CA THR A 131 -8.45 -8.85 -13.29
C THR A 131 -8.13 -8.79 -11.80
N LEU A 132 -6.90 -8.43 -11.44
CA LEU A 132 -6.44 -8.35 -10.06
C LEU A 132 -6.81 -7.04 -9.36
N MET A 133 -7.23 -6.03 -10.09
CA MET A 133 -7.49 -4.71 -9.55
C MET A 133 -8.63 -4.72 -8.53
N LEU A 134 -8.35 -4.18 -7.35
CA LEU A 134 -9.31 -3.98 -6.28
C LEU A 134 -9.80 -2.54 -6.30
N SER A 135 -11.06 -2.32 -5.92
CA SER A 135 -11.55 -0.98 -5.63
C SER A 135 -10.81 -0.38 -4.43
N ILE A 136 -10.92 0.92 -4.23
CA ILE A 136 -10.33 1.58 -3.04
C ILE A 136 -10.88 0.97 -1.75
N VAL A 137 -12.19 0.66 -1.72
CA VAL A 137 -12.83 0.05 -0.54
C VAL A 137 -12.26 -1.36 -0.29
N ASP A 138 -12.16 -2.17 -1.33
CA ASP A 138 -11.63 -3.53 -1.19
C ASP A 138 -10.14 -3.54 -0.85
N LEU A 139 -9.39 -2.59 -1.37
CA LEU A 139 -7.99 -2.43 -1.03
C LEU A 139 -7.82 -2.06 0.45
N ALA A 140 -8.62 -1.13 0.96
CA ALA A 140 -8.63 -0.79 2.37
C ALA A 140 -9.02 -2.00 3.24
N ASN A 141 -10.03 -2.76 2.82
CA ASN A 141 -10.44 -3.98 3.53
C ASN A 141 -9.32 -5.02 3.55
N TRP A 142 -8.56 -5.13 2.46
CA TRP A 142 -7.40 -6.02 2.42
C TRP A 142 -6.35 -5.60 3.45
N ILE A 143 -5.99 -4.31 3.52
CA ILE A 143 -5.04 -3.80 4.52
C ILE A 143 -5.56 -4.10 5.93
N ARG A 144 -6.83 -3.83 6.18
CA ARG A 144 -7.46 -4.13 7.47
C ARG A 144 -7.30 -5.61 7.85
N SER A 145 -7.52 -6.51 6.89
CA SER A 145 -7.40 -7.95 7.12
C SER A 145 -5.98 -8.39 7.49
N GLN A 146 -4.98 -7.62 7.11
CA GLN A 146 -3.58 -7.93 7.40
C GLN A 146 -3.16 -7.56 8.82
N VAL A 147 -3.80 -6.59 9.44
CA VAL A 147 -3.33 -6.01 10.71
C VAL A 147 -4.36 -6.05 11.84
N LEU A 148 -5.62 -6.24 11.54
CA LEU A 148 -6.71 -6.31 12.56
C LEU A 148 -7.22 -7.76 12.80
#